data_53cbfcfe7dc7c7f57ce06a58faf91f06
#
_entry.id   53cbfcfe7dc7c7f57ce06a58faf91f06
#
_cell.length_a   1.000
_cell.length_b   1.000
_cell.length_c   1.000
_cell.angle_alpha   90.00
_cell.angle_beta   90.00
_cell.angle_gamma   90.00
#
_symmetry.space_group_name_H-M   'P 1'
#
loop_
_entity.id
_entity.type
_entity.pdbx_description
1 polymer ?
#
loop_
_entity_poly.entity_id
_entity_poly.type
_entity_poly.pdbx_seq_one_letter_code
_entity_poly.pdbx_strand_id
1 'polypeptide(L)'
;MGDASEGDVERTYSSQDHIQITDYTKTNSLIIFEAESEVESDMMVLYFFSNTFDNQIGIPEGEYPINSSLLPGTVLASTGIDEENNAVTPSLYSTFDGEYLDRMYFFVDGSVNISKNDAGKLHLEVNAVNSYLVPIHIVYDAGGTTDVEDIHKGNNTNTQKMLLNGQLLILRNGTLYDLVGRNMKK
;
A
#
# COMPACT_ATOMS: atom_id res chain seq x y z
N MET A 1 -9.76 -14.58 -6.35
CA MET A 1 -10.49 -13.82 -5.32
C MET A 1 -10.78 -12.44 -5.92
N GLY A 2 -12.01 -11.97 -5.86
CA GLY A 2 -12.43 -10.67 -6.41
C GLY A 2 -12.43 -9.57 -5.35
N ASP A 3 -12.81 -8.36 -5.79
CA ASP A 3 -13.03 -7.21 -4.92
C ASP A 3 -14.14 -7.50 -3.89
N ALA A 4 -13.99 -7.03 -2.67
CA ALA A 4 -14.99 -7.24 -1.62
C ALA A 4 -16.24 -6.38 -1.87
N SER A 5 -17.41 -6.98 -1.79
CA SER A 5 -18.69 -6.32 -2.08
C SER A 5 -19.43 -5.81 -0.85
N GLU A 6 -18.92 -6.06 0.35
CA GLU A 6 -19.57 -5.73 1.62
C GLU A 6 -18.57 -5.22 2.64
N GLY A 7 -19.09 -4.42 3.58
CA GLY A 7 -18.38 -3.92 4.75
C GLY A 7 -17.61 -2.64 4.47
N ASP A 8 -17.91 -1.57 5.22
CA ASP A 8 -17.13 -0.34 5.22
C ASP A 8 -15.74 -0.61 5.80
N VAL A 9 -14.72 0.01 5.25
CA VAL A 9 -13.36 -0.06 5.78
C VAL A 9 -13.05 1.21 6.56
N GLU A 10 -12.84 1.05 7.88
CA GLU A 10 -12.33 2.08 8.77
C GLU A 10 -11.08 1.55 9.46
N ARG A 11 -9.92 2.13 9.17
CA ARG A 11 -8.64 1.64 9.68
C ARG A 11 -7.69 2.78 10.03
N THR A 12 -7.00 2.64 11.16
CA THR A 12 -5.93 3.56 11.55
C THR A 12 -4.63 2.78 11.75
N TYR A 13 -3.62 3.08 10.95
CA TYR A 13 -2.25 2.64 11.15
C TYR A 13 -1.50 3.65 12.01
N SER A 14 -0.53 3.17 12.76
CA SER A 14 0.31 3.98 13.64
C SER A 14 1.78 3.67 13.42
N SER A 15 2.64 4.33 14.15
CA SER A 15 4.09 4.05 14.17
C SER A 15 4.46 2.68 14.78
N GLN A 16 3.49 1.93 15.32
CA GLN A 16 3.68 0.57 15.83
C GLN A 16 3.47 -0.49 14.75
N ASP A 17 2.83 -0.10 13.65
CA ASP A 17 2.64 -0.95 12.49
C ASP A 17 3.90 -0.91 11.61
N HIS A 18 4.09 -1.93 10.77
CA HIS A 18 5.21 -1.95 9.83
C HIS A 18 4.91 -1.04 8.65
N ILE A 19 5.68 0.05 8.52
CA ILE A 19 5.52 1.01 7.42
C ILE A 19 6.78 1.00 6.56
N GLN A 20 6.59 0.90 5.26
CA GLN A 20 7.65 1.00 4.28
C GLN A 20 7.31 2.02 3.20
N ILE A 21 8.25 2.92 2.90
CA ILE A 21 8.15 3.87 1.78
C ILE A 21 9.34 3.64 0.87
N THR A 22 9.07 3.28 -0.38
CA THR A 22 10.12 2.98 -1.36
C THR A 22 10.15 4.05 -2.44
N ASP A 23 11.31 4.68 -2.63
CA ASP A 23 11.55 5.74 -3.61
C ASP A 23 12.03 5.17 -4.95
N TYR A 24 11.18 5.27 -5.96
CA TYR A 24 11.51 5.01 -7.37
C TYR A 24 11.38 6.26 -8.26
N THR A 25 11.40 7.47 -7.67
CA THR A 25 11.19 8.73 -8.42
C THR A 25 12.25 8.94 -9.50
N LYS A 26 13.49 8.45 -9.29
CA LYS A 26 14.59 8.58 -10.24
C LYS A 26 14.47 7.67 -11.47
N THR A 27 13.69 6.59 -11.37
CA THR A 27 13.58 5.59 -12.44
C THR A 27 12.21 5.57 -13.08
N ASN A 28 11.16 5.62 -12.29
CA ASN A 28 9.78 5.39 -12.73
C ASN A 28 8.81 6.52 -12.33
N SER A 29 9.31 7.61 -11.70
CA SER A 29 8.46 8.65 -11.11
C SER A 29 7.43 8.09 -10.13
N LEU A 30 7.81 7.10 -9.33
CA LEU A 30 6.94 6.31 -8.47
C LEU A 30 7.45 6.30 -7.04
N ILE A 31 6.51 6.40 -6.08
CA ILE A 31 6.74 6.10 -4.66
C ILE A 31 5.74 5.03 -4.25
N ILE A 32 6.20 3.99 -3.58
CA ILE A 32 5.33 2.94 -3.05
C ILE A 32 5.25 3.13 -1.54
N PHE A 33 4.04 3.28 -1.02
CA PHE A 33 3.74 3.25 0.41
C PHE A 33 3.10 1.92 0.76
N GLU A 34 3.60 1.28 1.80
CA GLU A 34 3.10 0.02 2.31
C GLU A 34 2.92 0.14 3.82
N ALA A 35 1.77 -0.27 4.32
CA ALA A 35 1.47 -0.41 5.74
C ALA A 35 0.98 -1.82 6.02
N GLU A 36 1.52 -2.47 7.03
CA GLU A 36 1.16 -3.83 7.45
C GLU A 36 1.02 -3.88 8.96
N SER A 37 -0.07 -4.47 9.45
CA SER A 37 -0.27 -4.76 10.86
C SER A 37 -0.35 -6.26 11.10
N GLU A 38 0.57 -6.78 11.92
CA GLU A 38 0.49 -8.18 12.37
C GLU A 38 -0.66 -8.38 13.37
N VAL A 39 -0.98 -7.36 14.15
CA VAL A 39 -2.03 -7.42 15.19
C VAL A 39 -3.41 -7.49 14.56
N GLU A 40 -3.67 -6.61 13.59
CA GLU A 40 -4.96 -6.54 12.89
C GLU A 40 -5.00 -7.49 11.68
N SER A 41 -3.87 -8.12 11.35
CA SER A 41 -3.74 -9.02 10.20
C SER A 41 -4.22 -8.38 8.91
N ASP A 42 -3.73 -7.16 8.63
CA ASP A 42 -4.12 -6.39 7.46
C ASP A 42 -2.93 -5.73 6.76
N MET A 43 -3.14 -5.27 5.54
CA MET A 43 -2.13 -4.60 4.74
C MET A 43 -2.78 -3.59 3.79
N MET A 44 -2.13 -2.43 3.64
CA MET A 44 -2.43 -1.44 2.61
C MET A 44 -1.22 -1.19 1.71
N VAL A 45 -1.46 -1.05 0.42
CA VAL A 45 -0.44 -0.66 -0.55
C VAL A 45 -0.97 0.49 -1.40
N LEU A 46 -0.14 1.54 -1.57
CA LEU A 46 -0.45 2.70 -2.42
C LEU A 46 0.71 2.98 -3.35
N TYR A 47 0.40 3.27 -4.61
CA TYR A 47 1.36 3.64 -5.65
C TYR A 47 1.16 5.10 -6.03
N PHE A 48 2.05 5.97 -5.56
CA PHE A 48 2.03 7.40 -5.85
C PHE A 48 2.89 7.71 -7.07
N PHE A 49 2.32 8.34 -8.07
CA PHE A 49 3.13 8.95 -9.13
C PHE A 49 3.62 10.31 -8.69
N SER A 50 4.93 10.47 -8.62
CA SER A 50 5.60 11.71 -8.22
C SER A 50 6.97 11.81 -8.87
N ASN A 51 7.35 13.01 -9.32
CA ASN A 51 8.69 13.31 -9.81
C ASN A 51 9.68 13.68 -8.70
N THR A 52 9.18 13.84 -7.48
CA THR A 52 9.97 14.26 -6.32
C THR A 52 9.68 13.38 -5.12
N PHE A 53 10.71 13.20 -4.29
CA PHE A 53 10.63 12.51 -3.00
C PHE A 53 10.88 13.52 -1.89
N ASP A 54 10.04 13.54 -0.85
CA ASP A 54 10.27 14.38 0.33
C ASP A 54 11.21 13.66 1.30
N ASN A 55 12.38 14.26 1.57
CA ASN A 55 13.39 13.65 2.43
C ASN A 55 13.02 13.62 3.92
N GLN A 56 11.92 14.27 4.32
CA GLN A 56 11.45 14.29 5.71
C GLN A 56 10.32 13.29 5.94
N ILE A 57 9.35 13.22 5.03
CA ILE A 57 8.15 12.41 5.19
C ILE A 57 7.96 11.38 4.06
N GLY A 58 8.87 11.33 3.10
CA GLY A 58 8.86 10.35 1.99
C GLY A 58 8.00 10.80 0.81
N ILE A 59 6.73 11.07 1.02
CA ILE A 59 5.77 11.47 -0.03
C ILE A 59 5.54 12.97 0.07
N PRO A 60 5.65 13.75 -1.02
CA PRO A 60 5.35 15.18 -0.98
C PRO A 60 3.94 15.50 -0.48
N GLU A 61 3.79 16.58 0.30
CA GLU A 61 2.50 17.04 0.79
C GLU A 61 1.56 17.41 -0.37
N GLY A 62 0.29 17.05 -0.25
CA GLY A 62 -0.74 17.37 -1.23
C GLY A 62 -1.88 16.37 -1.27
N GLU A 63 -2.85 16.65 -2.12
CA GLU A 63 -3.94 15.74 -2.45
C GLU A 63 -3.62 14.99 -3.73
N TYR A 64 -3.76 13.68 -3.68
CA TYR A 64 -3.48 12.75 -4.78
C TYR A 64 -4.78 12.05 -5.17
N PRO A 65 -5.45 12.46 -6.26
CA PRO A 65 -6.61 11.73 -6.75
C PRO A 65 -6.24 10.32 -7.20
N ILE A 66 -7.10 9.36 -6.87
CA ILE A 66 -6.96 7.96 -7.28
C ILE A 66 -7.53 7.83 -8.69
N ASN A 67 -6.68 7.53 -9.66
CA ASN A 67 -7.09 7.35 -11.06
C ASN A 67 -6.05 6.55 -11.86
N SER A 68 -6.36 6.27 -13.13
CA SER A 68 -5.49 5.48 -14.02
C SER A 68 -4.60 6.34 -14.94
N SER A 69 -4.42 7.64 -14.65
CA SER A 69 -3.72 8.55 -15.56
C SER A 69 -2.21 8.38 -15.60
N LEU A 70 -1.60 7.79 -14.58
CA LEU A 70 -0.16 7.65 -14.39
C LEU A 70 0.60 9.00 -14.38
N LEU A 71 -0.10 10.10 -14.12
CA LEU A 71 0.47 11.43 -14.08
C LEU A 71 1.04 11.75 -12.69
N PRO A 72 2.12 12.53 -12.58
CA PRO A 72 2.60 13.03 -11.31
C PRO A 72 1.50 13.76 -10.52
N GLY A 73 1.42 13.51 -9.21
CA GLY A 73 0.37 14.03 -8.33
C GLY A 73 -0.87 13.13 -8.29
N THR A 74 -0.77 11.87 -8.68
CA THR A 74 -1.89 10.90 -8.58
C THR A 74 -1.48 9.64 -7.84
N VAL A 75 -2.47 8.90 -7.34
CA VAL A 75 -2.36 7.51 -6.89
C VAL A 75 -2.94 6.60 -7.97
N LEU A 76 -2.27 5.51 -8.28
CA LEU A 76 -2.74 4.55 -9.28
C LEU A 76 -3.98 3.83 -8.79
N ALA A 77 -5.08 3.99 -9.50
CA ALA A 77 -6.29 3.20 -9.27
C ALA A 77 -6.04 1.72 -9.59
N SER A 78 -6.61 0.84 -8.79
CA SER A 78 -6.59 -0.59 -9.08
C SER A 78 -7.60 -0.91 -10.19
N THR A 79 -7.19 -1.73 -11.15
CA THR A 79 -8.08 -2.29 -12.18
C THR A 79 -8.54 -3.70 -11.85
N GLY A 80 -8.20 -4.20 -10.66
CA GLY A 80 -8.53 -5.55 -10.22
C GLY A 80 -7.44 -6.57 -10.55
N ILE A 81 -7.85 -7.83 -10.62
CA ILE A 81 -6.95 -8.95 -10.93
C ILE A 81 -6.97 -9.18 -12.44
N ASP A 82 -5.81 -9.09 -13.06
CA ASP A 82 -5.59 -9.59 -14.42
C ASP A 82 -5.32 -11.09 -14.34
N GLU A 83 -6.35 -11.90 -14.60
CA GLU A 83 -6.27 -13.35 -14.51
C GLU A 83 -5.34 -13.96 -15.59
N GLU A 84 -5.18 -13.31 -16.74
CA GLU A 84 -4.31 -13.79 -17.81
C GLU A 84 -2.84 -13.68 -17.44
N ASN A 85 -2.46 -12.61 -16.75
CA ASN A 85 -1.09 -12.33 -16.34
C ASN A 85 -0.82 -12.59 -14.85
N ASN A 86 -1.81 -13.03 -14.08
CA ASN A 86 -1.76 -13.15 -12.61
C ASN A 86 -1.25 -11.85 -11.93
N ALA A 87 -1.59 -10.71 -12.49
CA ALA A 87 -1.17 -9.41 -11.98
C ALA A 87 -2.30 -8.77 -11.19
N VAL A 88 -2.00 -8.28 -10.00
CA VAL A 88 -2.90 -7.42 -9.23
C VAL A 88 -2.43 -6.00 -9.41
N THR A 89 -3.34 -5.14 -9.81
CA THR A 89 -3.04 -3.72 -9.91
C THR A 89 -2.91 -3.13 -8.51
N PRO A 90 -1.89 -2.33 -8.27
CA PRO A 90 -1.61 -1.75 -6.95
C PRO A 90 -2.68 -0.75 -6.49
N SER A 91 -2.55 -0.33 -5.26
CA SER A 91 -3.48 0.50 -4.48
C SER A 91 -4.70 -0.30 -4.03
N LEU A 92 -4.49 -1.00 -2.94
CA LEU A 92 -5.47 -1.87 -2.33
C LEU A 92 -5.31 -1.90 -0.79
N TYR A 93 -6.38 -2.34 -0.14
CA TYR A 93 -6.37 -2.79 1.25
C TYR A 93 -6.78 -4.26 1.30
N SER A 94 -6.16 -5.06 2.16
CA SER A 94 -6.47 -6.47 2.33
C SER A 94 -6.41 -6.89 3.78
N THR A 95 -7.26 -7.84 4.14
CA THR A 95 -7.28 -8.50 5.45
C THR A 95 -6.92 -9.98 5.32
N PHE A 96 -6.40 -10.57 6.40
CA PHE A 96 -5.96 -11.96 6.43
C PHE A 96 -6.57 -12.71 7.61
N ASP A 97 -6.89 -13.98 7.41
CA ASP A 97 -7.20 -14.95 8.45
C ASP A 97 -5.99 -15.89 8.59
N GLY A 98 -5.15 -15.63 9.57
CA GLY A 98 -3.86 -16.29 9.71
C GLY A 98 -2.95 -16.02 8.50
N GLU A 99 -2.64 -17.08 7.73
CA GLU A 99 -1.80 -16.97 6.52
C GLU A 99 -2.62 -16.81 5.23
N TYR A 100 -3.95 -16.81 5.32
CA TYR A 100 -4.83 -16.77 4.16
C TYR A 100 -5.37 -15.37 3.96
N LEU A 101 -5.42 -14.94 2.70
CA LEU A 101 -6.10 -13.72 2.31
C LEU A 101 -7.62 -13.90 2.53
N ASP A 102 -8.20 -13.07 3.39
CA ASP A 102 -9.64 -13.07 3.70
C ASP A 102 -10.40 -12.15 2.74
N ARG A 103 -10.08 -10.87 2.73
CA ARG A 103 -10.72 -9.86 1.88
C ARG A 103 -9.70 -8.98 1.17
N MET A 104 -10.12 -8.43 0.03
CA MET A 104 -9.36 -7.47 -0.74
C MET A 104 -10.28 -6.36 -1.22
N TYR A 105 -9.86 -5.10 -1.05
CA TYR A 105 -10.56 -3.90 -1.49
C TYR A 105 -9.66 -3.14 -2.43
N PHE A 106 -10.04 -3.08 -3.70
CA PHE A 106 -9.30 -2.35 -4.72
C PHE A 106 -9.71 -0.88 -4.74
N PHE A 107 -8.77 0.03 -4.65
CA PHE A 107 -9.08 1.46 -4.72
C PHE A 107 -9.27 1.88 -6.17
N VAL A 108 -10.50 2.22 -6.54
CA VAL A 108 -10.84 2.57 -7.93
C VAL A 108 -11.09 4.05 -8.12
N ASP A 109 -11.50 4.78 -7.06
CA ASP A 109 -11.77 6.21 -7.08
C ASP A 109 -11.58 6.80 -5.67
N GLY A 110 -11.47 8.14 -5.59
CA GLY A 110 -11.28 8.88 -4.37
C GLY A 110 -9.98 9.67 -4.34
N SER A 111 -9.43 9.91 -3.15
CA SER A 111 -8.16 10.63 -2.99
C SER A 111 -7.37 10.17 -1.77
N VAL A 112 -6.07 10.47 -1.80
CA VAL A 112 -5.17 10.33 -0.67
C VAL A 112 -4.60 11.71 -0.33
N ASN A 113 -4.79 12.15 0.91
CA ASN A 113 -4.19 13.37 1.44
C ASN A 113 -2.89 13.09 2.18
N ILE A 114 -1.84 13.80 1.81
CA ILE A 114 -0.54 13.75 2.46
C ILE A 114 -0.28 15.08 3.14
N SER A 115 -0.01 15.07 4.44
CA SER A 115 0.34 16.23 5.23
C SER A 115 1.34 15.89 6.32
N LYS A 116 1.82 16.91 7.04
CA LYS A 116 2.58 16.73 8.27
C LYS A 116 1.66 16.88 9.47
N ASN A 117 1.80 15.96 10.42
CA ASN A 117 1.15 16.12 11.72
C ASN A 117 1.85 17.19 12.58
N ASP A 118 1.36 17.43 13.80
CA ASP A 118 1.91 18.42 14.73
C ASP A 118 3.39 18.20 15.10
N ALA A 119 3.88 16.95 14.94
CA ALA A 119 5.28 16.59 15.16
C ALA A 119 6.14 16.75 13.88
N GLY A 120 5.57 17.22 12.77
CA GLY A 120 6.25 17.36 11.48
C GLY A 120 6.49 16.01 10.77
N LYS A 121 5.79 14.96 11.18
CA LYS A 121 5.88 13.60 10.61
C LYS A 121 4.76 13.35 9.61
N LEU A 122 4.90 12.28 8.82
CA LEU A 122 3.89 11.89 7.83
C LEU A 122 2.53 11.64 8.48
N HIS A 123 1.53 12.31 7.94
CA HIS A 123 0.12 12.01 8.10
C HIS A 123 -0.47 11.71 6.72
N LEU A 124 -1.11 10.57 6.58
CA LEU A 124 -1.71 10.10 5.34
C LEU A 124 -3.16 9.72 5.61
N GLU A 125 -4.08 10.23 4.79
CA GLU A 125 -5.50 9.93 4.88
C GLU A 125 -6.01 9.46 3.51
N VAL A 126 -6.54 8.24 3.45
CA VAL A 126 -7.19 7.66 2.28
C VAL A 126 -8.69 7.82 2.42
N ASN A 127 -9.31 8.41 1.42
CA ASN A 127 -10.76 8.44 1.23
C ASN A 127 -11.06 7.85 -0.15
N ALA A 128 -11.39 6.58 -0.20
CA ALA A 128 -11.54 5.83 -1.43
C ALA A 128 -12.84 5.03 -1.48
N VAL A 129 -13.14 4.52 -2.66
CA VAL A 129 -14.15 3.50 -2.87
C VAL A 129 -13.59 2.39 -3.75
N ASN A 130 -14.14 1.20 -3.61
CA ASN A 130 -13.86 0.08 -4.51
C ASN A 130 -14.89 -0.04 -5.65
N SER A 131 -14.79 -1.06 -6.48
CA SER A 131 -15.69 -1.27 -7.64
C SER A 131 -17.17 -1.50 -7.26
N TYR A 132 -17.44 -1.86 -6.01
CA TYR A 132 -18.81 -2.01 -5.46
C TYR A 132 -19.28 -0.77 -4.69
N LEU A 133 -18.53 0.35 -4.75
CA LEU A 133 -18.79 1.58 -4.01
C LEU A 133 -18.74 1.41 -2.48
N VAL A 134 -18.03 0.40 -2.00
CA VAL A 134 -17.74 0.24 -0.57
C VAL A 134 -16.84 1.38 -0.13
N PRO A 135 -17.22 2.18 0.89
CA PRO A 135 -16.37 3.24 1.41
C PRO A 135 -15.13 2.67 2.11
N ILE A 136 -14.00 3.32 1.86
CA ILE A 136 -12.72 2.97 2.46
C ILE A 136 -12.10 4.24 3.03
N HIS A 137 -12.00 4.30 4.35
CA HIS A 137 -11.32 5.37 5.06
C HIS A 137 -10.17 4.81 5.88
N ILE A 138 -8.96 5.17 5.52
CA ILE A 138 -7.75 4.68 6.19
C ILE A 138 -6.86 5.86 6.54
N VAL A 139 -6.41 5.91 7.78
CA VAL A 139 -5.49 6.93 8.27
C VAL A 139 -4.18 6.27 8.69
N TYR A 140 -3.07 6.89 8.34
CA TYR A 140 -1.77 6.62 8.96
C TYR A 140 -1.25 7.89 9.60
N ASP A 141 -0.85 7.81 10.86
CA ASP A 141 -0.19 8.89 11.56
C ASP A 141 1.13 8.39 12.17
N ALA A 142 2.22 8.93 11.67
CA ALA A 142 3.56 8.65 12.16
C ALA A 142 3.83 9.30 13.52
N GLY A 143 2.97 9.11 14.53
CA GLY A 143 3.01 9.71 15.87
C GLY A 143 4.42 10.01 16.37
N GLY A 144 4.61 11.12 17.08
CA GLY A 144 5.91 11.64 17.45
C GLY A 144 6.81 10.66 18.20
N THR A 145 7.95 10.35 17.64
CA THR A 145 9.08 9.52 18.09
C THR A 145 9.23 8.15 17.42
N THR A 146 9.28 8.10 16.11
CA THR A 146 10.05 7.04 15.47
C THR A 146 10.99 7.68 14.48
N ASP A 147 12.26 7.42 14.65
CA ASP A 147 13.31 7.87 13.75
C ASP A 147 13.02 7.35 12.34
N VAL A 148 13.05 8.26 11.37
CA VAL A 148 12.97 8.00 9.93
C VAL A 148 14.20 7.18 9.44
N GLU A 149 14.85 6.41 10.31
CA GLU A 149 16.02 5.61 9.96
C GLU A 149 15.72 4.39 9.09
N ASP A 150 14.44 4.00 8.92
CA ASP A 150 14.08 2.81 8.15
C ASP A 150 13.70 3.05 6.67
N ILE A 151 13.84 4.27 6.17
CA ILE A 151 13.55 4.57 4.74
C ILE A 151 14.49 3.83 3.76
N HIS A 152 15.62 3.29 4.22
CA HIS A 152 16.62 2.70 3.34
C HIS A 152 17.27 1.38 3.77
N LYS A 153 16.84 0.80 4.87
CA LYS A 153 17.42 -0.49 5.30
C LYS A 153 16.34 -1.57 5.36
N GLY A 154 16.19 -2.27 4.27
CA GLY A 154 15.63 -3.61 4.30
C GLY A 154 16.42 -4.48 5.27
N ASN A 155 16.02 -4.53 6.53
CA ASN A 155 16.57 -5.44 7.51
C ASN A 155 15.45 -6.06 8.34
N ASN A 156 15.25 -7.36 8.10
CA ASN A 156 14.70 -8.34 9.01
C ASN A 156 13.25 -8.16 9.48
N THR A 157 12.32 -8.00 8.57
CA THR A 157 11.05 -8.70 8.73
C THR A 157 11.06 -9.89 7.78
N ASN A 158 10.52 -11.02 8.20
CA ASN A 158 10.49 -12.25 7.41
C ASN A 158 9.60 -12.15 6.15
N THR A 159 9.16 -10.93 5.81
CA THR A 159 8.30 -10.65 4.65
C THR A 159 9.04 -9.72 3.69
N GLN A 160 9.22 -10.15 2.46
CA GLN A 160 9.80 -9.36 1.37
C GLN A 160 8.89 -9.43 0.16
N LYS A 161 8.64 -8.30 -0.48
CA LYS A 161 7.95 -8.24 -1.77
C LYS A 161 9.00 -8.18 -2.87
N MET A 162 8.79 -8.93 -3.93
CA MET A 162 9.69 -8.92 -5.08
C MET A 162 8.89 -8.93 -6.37
N LEU A 163 9.35 -8.14 -7.32
CA LEU A 163 8.85 -8.20 -8.68
C LEU A 163 9.72 -9.21 -9.46
N LEU A 164 9.12 -10.34 -9.83
CA LEU A 164 9.80 -11.36 -10.62
C LEU A 164 9.02 -11.59 -11.92
N ASN A 165 9.64 -11.33 -13.06
CA ASN A 165 9.03 -11.44 -14.40
C ASN A 165 7.72 -10.64 -14.57
N GLY A 166 7.64 -9.45 -13.94
CA GLY A 166 6.45 -8.62 -13.97
C GLY A 166 5.35 -9.05 -12.99
N GLN A 167 5.58 -10.06 -12.18
CA GLN A 167 4.66 -10.51 -11.13
C GLN A 167 5.14 -10.01 -9.77
N LEU A 168 4.26 -9.39 -8.99
CA LEU A 168 4.52 -9.07 -7.60
C LEU A 168 4.31 -10.34 -6.76
N LEU A 169 5.35 -10.71 -6.03
CA LEU A 169 5.36 -11.89 -5.16
C LEU A 169 5.65 -11.45 -3.72
N ILE A 170 5.08 -12.14 -2.76
CA ILE A 170 5.30 -11.94 -1.33
C ILE A 170 6.14 -13.10 -0.79
N LEU A 171 7.34 -12.79 -0.29
CA LEU A 171 8.17 -13.74 0.48
C LEU A 171 7.87 -13.52 1.96
N ARG A 172 7.23 -14.47 2.63
CA ARG A 172 6.95 -14.44 4.07
C ARG A 172 7.51 -15.69 4.73
N ASN A 173 8.30 -15.51 5.77
CA ASN A 173 8.95 -16.61 6.51
C ASN A 173 9.67 -17.64 5.61
N GLY A 174 10.31 -17.17 4.52
CA GLY A 174 11.01 -18.04 3.58
C GLY A 174 10.11 -18.77 2.58
N THR A 175 8.81 -18.50 2.59
CA THR A 175 7.84 -19.05 1.63
C THR A 175 7.37 -17.96 0.68
N LEU A 176 7.37 -18.29 -0.63
CA LEU A 176 6.97 -17.38 -1.68
C LEU A 176 5.50 -17.58 -2.03
N TYR A 177 4.72 -16.49 -2.00
CA TYR A 177 3.30 -16.47 -2.33
C TYR A 177 3.05 -15.57 -3.53
N ASP A 178 2.09 -15.95 -4.38
CA ASP A 178 1.49 -14.99 -5.32
C ASP A 178 0.45 -14.11 -4.57
N LEU A 179 -0.01 -13.06 -5.24
CA LEU A 179 -0.96 -12.11 -4.65
C LEU A 179 -2.36 -12.68 -4.37
N VAL A 180 -2.66 -13.87 -4.86
CA VAL A 180 -3.87 -14.62 -4.49
C VAL A 180 -3.62 -15.61 -3.36
N GLY A 181 -2.46 -15.50 -2.66
CA GLY A 181 -2.11 -16.34 -1.52
C GLY A 181 -1.72 -17.77 -1.87
N ARG A 182 -1.47 -18.08 -3.15
CA ARG A 182 -1.02 -19.43 -3.54
C ARG A 182 0.47 -19.56 -3.29
N ASN A 183 0.85 -20.62 -2.59
CA ASN A 183 2.25 -20.94 -2.33
C ASN A 183 2.94 -21.35 -3.65
N MET A 184 3.96 -20.58 -4.03
CA MET A 184 4.79 -20.81 -5.22
C MET A 184 5.91 -21.81 -4.94
N LYS A 185 5.61 -22.95 -4.27
CA LYS A 185 6.60 -24.03 -4.12
C LYS A 185 6.99 -24.57 -5.49
N LYS A 186 8.30 -24.59 -5.74
CA LYS A 186 8.88 -25.43 -6.78
C LYS A 186 8.79 -26.92 -6.40
#